data_07bff9e48ab9475618a980ef303b80e7
#
_entry.id   07bff9e48ab9475618a980ef303b80e7
#
_cell.length_a   1.000
_cell.length_b   1.000
_cell.length_c   1.000
_cell.angle_alpha   90.00
_cell.angle_beta   90.00
_cell.angle_gamma   90.00
#
_symmetry.space_group_name_H-M   'P 1'
#
loop_
_entity.id
_entity.type
_entity.pdbx_description
1 polymer ?
#
loop_
_entity_poly.entity_id
_entity_poly.type
_entity_poly.pdbx_seq_one_letter_code
_entity_poly.pdbx_strand_id
1 'polypeptide(L)'
;TLSRSEPHLLKLAEARIDAALDLWSTPGQSPNPELRPLLSRAFGLEDGGLHPAGTLAVAARQDNLISTATVFCLLGRSWPEALNLAERCFDRVDETVANDCPASPLLPHAGRALERLQKGALKLAVISNDTRSGIEGFIKHHGLSDRFSNCWSADDQPRKPNPAAVHQLCQRLNLTPERCALIGDAETDLSMARTAGIGCVIGYLGGWAKQPKLPSAEHLLMDWNELEVSPTP
;
A
#
# COMPACT_ATOMS: atom_id res chain seq x y z
N THR A 1 5.00 -4.98 0.47
CA THR A 1 5.66 -6.27 0.75
C THR A 1 7.10 -6.34 0.19
N LEU A 2 7.42 -5.67 -0.91
CA LEU A 2 8.80 -5.62 -1.46
C LEU A 2 9.62 -4.45 -0.92
N SER A 3 8.99 -3.41 -0.40
CA SER A 3 9.65 -2.19 0.07
C SER A 3 9.49 -1.96 1.56
N ARG A 4 10.45 -1.28 2.16
CA ARG A 4 10.33 -0.74 3.52
C ARG A 4 9.51 0.54 3.48
N SER A 5 8.19 0.40 3.39
CA SER A 5 7.26 1.51 3.15
C SER A 5 6.92 2.33 4.39
N GLU A 6 6.98 1.76 5.61
CA GLU A 6 6.56 2.45 6.82
C GLU A 6 7.21 3.83 7.04
N PRO A 7 8.55 4.01 6.96
CA PRO A 7 9.16 5.33 7.12
C PRO A 7 8.72 6.33 6.04
N HIS A 8 8.45 5.85 4.83
CA HIS A 8 7.95 6.68 3.74
C HIS A 8 6.49 7.09 4.00
N LEU A 9 5.65 6.16 4.43
CA LEU A 9 4.25 6.41 4.77
C LEU A 9 4.12 7.36 5.97
N LEU A 10 5.00 7.26 6.97
CA LEU A 10 5.04 8.20 8.08
C LEU A 10 5.33 9.64 7.61
N LYS A 11 6.31 9.82 6.73
CA LYS A 11 6.60 11.13 6.13
C LYS A 11 5.41 11.66 5.32
N LEU A 12 4.76 10.78 4.57
CA LEU A 12 3.58 11.13 3.78
C LEU A 12 2.40 11.55 4.67
N ALA A 13 2.18 10.84 5.80
CA ALA A 13 1.17 11.20 6.77
C ALA A 13 1.41 12.58 7.36
N GLU A 14 2.62 12.84 7.85
CA GLU A 14 2.99 14.14 8.43
C GLU A 14 2.85 15.27 7.40
N ALA A 15 3.32 15.07 6.18
CA ALA A 15 3.17 16.06 5.11
C ALA A 15 1.69 16.38 4.82
N ARG A 16 0.81 15.37 4.80
CA ARG A 16 -0.64 15.56 4.59
C ARG A 16 -1.29 16.26 5.76
N ILE A 17 -0.90 15.93 6.99
CA ILE A 17 -1.39 16.60 8.21
C ILE A 17 -0.96 18.07 8.22
N ASP A 18 0.31 18.37 7.91
CA ASP A 18 0.81 19.73 7.88
C ASP A 18 0.14 20.55 6.77
N ALA A 19 -0.03 19.99 5.57
CA ALA A 19 -0.80 20.64 4.51
C ALA A 19 -2.27 20.91 4.91
N ALA A 20 -2.88 19.99 5.65
CA ALA A 20 -4.24 20.17 6.17
C ALA A 20 -4.30 21.29 7.20
N LEU A 21 -3.35 21.39 8.14
CA LEU A 21 -3.26 22.46 9.12
C LEU A 21 -3.09 23.81 8.46
N ASP A 22 -2.20 23.90 7.47
CA ASP A 22 -1.95 25.13 6.71
C ASP A 22 -3.21 25.60 5.95
N LEU A 23 -3.87 24.68 5.25
CA LEU A 23 -5.03 24.99 4.41
C LEU A 23 -6.33 25.17 5.21
N TRP A 24 -6.42 24.58 6.40
CA TRP A 24 -7.55 24.74 7.31
C TRP A 24 -7.65 26.16 7.88
N SER A 25 -6.50 26.75 8.21
CA SER A 25 -6.41 28.00 8.93
C SER A 25 -6.68 29.19 8.02
N THR A 26 -7.61 30.07 8.40
CA THR A 26 -7.73 31.40 7.83
C THR A 26 -6.66 32.30 8.44
N PRO A 27 -6.12 33.29 7.71
CA PRO A 27 -5.15 34.23 8.27
C PRO A 27 -5.68 34.86 9.57
N GLY A 28 -4.92 34.68 10.67
CA GLY A 28 -5.27 35.22 11.98
C GLY A 28 -6.09 34.30 12.90
N GLN A 29 -6.43 33.08 12.46
CA GLN A 29 -7.06 32.08 13.33
C GLN A 29 -6.08 30.95 13.64
N SER A 30 -6.03 30.53 14.92
CA SER A 30 -5.29 29.33 15.31
C SER A 30 -5.92 28.08 14.68
N PRO A 31 -5.11 27.10 14.28
CA PRO A 31 -5.62 25.82 13.78
C PRO A 31 -6.54 25.17 14.83
N ASN A 32 -7.56 24.43 14.38
CA ASN A 32 -8.39 23.64 15.27
C ASN A 32 -7.51 22.60 16.00
N PRO A 33 -7.46 22.59 17.35
CA PRO A 33 -6.56 21.72 18.10
C PRO A 33 -6.87 20.23 17.93
N GLU A 34 -8.09 19.87 17.52
CA GLU A 34 -8.49 18.49 17.30
C GLU A 34 -8.11 17.97 15.90
N LEU A 35 -7.74 18.87 14.96
CA LEU A 35 -7.49 18.49 13.57
C LEU A 35 -6.32 17.51 13.45
N ARG A 36 -5.16 17.82 14.01
CA ARG A 36 -3.99 16.92 13.99
C ARG A 36 -4.29 15.57 14.64
N PRO A 37 -4.81 15.49 15.88
CA PRO A 37 -5.15 14.22 16.51
C PRO A 37 -6.13 13.36 15.72
N LEU A 38 -7.17 13.95 15.12
CA LEU A 38 -8.15 13.23 14.34
C LEU A 38 -7.57 12.70 13.02
N LEU A 39 -6.77 13.51 12.32
CA LEU A 39 -6.09 13.07 11.10
C LEU A 39 -5.06 11.95 11.39
N SER A 40 -4.28 12.09 12.48
CA SER A 40 -3.35 11.04 12.91
C SER A 40 -4.08 9.70 13.12
N ARG A 41 -5.20 9.73 13.83
CA ARG A 41 -6.03 8.51 14.05
C ARG A 41 -6.66 8.00 12.75
N ALA A 42 -7.12 8.89 11.86
CA ALA A 42 -7.70 8.52 10.58
C ALA A 42 -6.68 7.82 9.67
N PHE A 43 -5.41 8.22 9.72
CA PHE A 43 -4.31 7.58 8.98
C PHE A 43 -3.77 6.32 9.65
N GLY A 44 -4.12 6.08 10.91
CA GLY A 44 -3.61 4.96 11.70
C GLY A 44 -2.27 5.22 12.35
N LEU A 45 -1.93 6.50 12.62
CA LEU A 45 -0.75 6.86 13.42
C LEU A 45 -1.03 6.59 14.90
N GLU A 46 -0.15 5.84 15.55
CA GLU A 46 -0.19 5.54 16.98
C GLU A 46 1.22 5.37 17.55
N ASP A 47 1.45 5.84 18.76
CA ASP A 47 2.71 5.66 19.50
C ASP A 47 4.00 5.96 18.69
N GLY A 48 3.93 6.96 17.81
CA GLY A 48 5.06 7.38 16.95
C GLY A 48 5.32 6.49 15.74
N GLY A 49 4.46 5.50 15.47
CA GLY A 49 4.53 4.59 14.33
C GLY A 49 3.24 4.56 13.52
N LEU A 50 3.18 3.65 12.55
CA LEU A 50 2.01 3.41 11.73
C LEU A 50 1.43 2.03 12.04
N HIS A 51 0.13 1.98 12.32
CA HIS A 51 -0.56 0.71 12.47
C HIS A 51 -0.61 -0.02 11.11
N PRO A 52 -0.13 -1.28 11.00
CA PRO A 52 -0.04 -2.00 9.73
C PRO A 52 -1.40 -2.29 9.07
N ALA A 53 -2.51 -2.17 9.82
CA ALA A 53 -3.88 -2.20 9.30
C ALA A 53 -4.55 -0.82 9.26
N GLY A 54 -3.79 0.27 9.46
CA GLY A 54 -4.29 1.65 9.32
C GLY A 54 -4.59 2.01 7.86
N THR A 55 -5.43 3.02 7.64
CA THR A 55 -5.85 3.39 6.28
C THR A 55 -4.67 3.73 5.38
N LEU A 56 -3.67 4.41 5.91
CA LEU A 56 -2.49 4.78 5.12
C LEU A 56 -1.65 3.57 4.69
N ALA A 57 -1.65 2.48 5.48
CA ALA A 57 -0.92 1.27 5.19
C ALA A 57 -1.61 0.38 4.14
N VAL A 58 -2.96 0.31 4.15
CA VAL A 58 -3.70 -0.70 3.39
C VAL A 58 -4.66 -0.15 2.35
N ALA A 59 -5.08 1.13 2.46
CA ALA A 59 -6.09 1.72 1.59
C ALA A 59 -5.46 2.48 0.42
N ALA A 60 -6.23 2.69 -0.65
CA ALA A 60 -5.81 3.50 -1.79
C ALA A 60 -5.79 5.01 -1.44
N ARG A 61 -5.11 5.81 -2.28
CA ARG A 61 -5.06 7.28 -2.14
C ARG A 61 -6.47 7.89 -1.98
N GLN A 62 -7.42 7.44 -2.80
CA GLN A 62 -8.79 7.96 -2.78
C GLN A 62 -9.50 7.68 -1.44
N ASP A 63 -9.29 6.51 -0.85
CA ASP A 63 -9.91 6.15 0.43
C ASP A 63 -9.34 7.00 1.57
N ASN A 64 -8.02 7.25 1.55
CA ASN A 64 -7.35 8.16 2.48
C ASN A 64 -7.84 9.62 2.32
N LEU A 65 -8.08 10.05 1.08
CA LEU A 65 -8.65 11.38 0.78
C LEU A 65 -10.06 11.51 1.37
N ILE A 66 -10.93 10.52 1.17
CA ILE A 66 -12.29 10.48 1.74
C ILE A 66 -12.23 10.45 3.27
N SER A 67 -11.32 9.68 3.85
CA SER A 67 -11.09 9.65 5.31
C SER A 67 -10.73 11.05 5.84
N THR A 68 -9.85 11.76 5.13
CA THR A 68 -9.45 13.14 5.47
C THR A 68 -10.64 14.12 5.36
N ALA A 69 -11.40 14.05 4.27
CA ALA A 69 -12.61 14.85 4.11
C ALA A 69 -13.64 14.59 5.21
N THR A 70 -13.77 13.34 5.65
CA THR A 70 -14.64 12.96 6.77
C THR A 70 -14.20 13.65 8.06
N VAL A 71 -12.90 13.69 8.35
CA VAL A 71 -12.37 14.43 9.52
C VAL A 71 -12.74 15.92 9.43
N PHE A 72 -12.63 16.53 8.26
CA PHE A 72 -13.01 17.93 8.07
C PHE A 72 -14.53 18.15 8.30
N CYS A 73 -15.38 17.21 7.90
CA CYS A 73 -16.82 17.26 8.20
C CYS A 73 -17.10 17.16 9.70
N LEU A 74 -16.39 16.26 10.42
CA LEU A 74 -16.52 16.14 11.88
C LEU A 74 -16.16 17.43 12.61
N LEU A 75 -15.30 18.26 12.01
CA LEU A 75 -14.89 19.57 12.51
C LEU A 75 -15.76 20.74 11.98
N GLY A 76 -16.89 20.44 11.33
CA GLY A 76 -17.91 21.42 10.98
C GLY A 76 -17.86 21.96 9.53
N ARG A 77 -17.00 21.42 8.65
CA ARG A 77 -17.04 21.75 7.22
C ARG A 77 -18.21 21.02 6.53
N SER A 78 -18.82 21.67 5.57
CA SER A 78 -19.76 20.98 4.67
C SER A 78 -19.02 19.96 3.80
N TRP A 79 -19.71 18.91 3.33
CA TRP A 79 -19.07 17.88 2.50
C TRP A 79 -18.36 18.42 1.25
N PRO A 80 -18.95 19.34 0.43
CA PRO A 80 -18.23 19.89 -0.72
C PRO A 80 -16.96 20.65 -0.35
N GLU A 81 -17.00 21.44 0.74
CA GLU A 81 -15.82 22.16 1.25
C GLU A 81 -14.75 21.21 1.77
N ALA A 82 -15.16 20.20 2.53
CA ALA A 82 -14.28 19.19 3.09
C ALA A 82 -13.56 18.38 2.00
N LEU A 83 -14.30 17.96 0.96
CA LEU A 83 -13.75 17.22 -0.16
C LEU A 83 -12.74 18.07 -0.94
N ASN A 84 -13.11 19.31 -1.31
CA ASN A 84 -12.20 20.22 -2.01
C ASN A 84 -10.92 20.51 -1.18
N LEU A 85 -11.06 20.68 0.13
CA LEU A 85 -9.92 20.91 1.01
C LEU A 85 -9.01 19.68 1.07
N ALA A 86 -9.58 18.48 1.15
CA ALA A 86 -8.81 17.23 1.14
C ALA A 86 -8.07 17.02 -0.19
N GLU A 87 -8.74 17.29 -1.32
CA GLU A 87 -8.11 17.24 -2.65
C GLU A 87 -6.90 18.16 -2.73
N ARG A 88 -7.05 19.42 -2.32
CA ARG A 88 -5.96 20.40 -2.30
C ARG A 88 -4.81 19.98 -1.39
N CYS A 89 -5.09 19.38 -0.23
CA CYS A 89 -4.06 18.85 0.66
C CYS A 89 -3.25 17.73 -0.03
N PHE A 90 -3.95 16.80 -0.67
CA PHE A 90 -3.32 15.65 -1.30
C PHE A 90 -2.52 16.05 -2.54
N ASP A 91 -3.08 16.89 -3.42
CA ASP A 91 -2.41 17.34 -4.63
C ASP A 91 -1.12 18.12 -4.30
N ARG A 92 -1.19 19.02 -3.31
CA ARG A 92 0.00 19.76 -2.84
C ARG A 92 1.12 18.83 -2.35
N VAL A 93 0.77 17.78 -1.61
CA VAL A 93 1.74 16.82 -1.09
C VAL A 93 2.28 15.92 -2.20
N ASP A 94 1.41 15.44 -3.08
CA ASP A 94 1.80 14.58 -4.20
C ASP A 94 2.77 15.31 -5.16
N GLU A 95 2.57 16.59 -5.43
CA GLU A 95 3.49 17.43 -6.21
C GLU A 95 4.88 17.54 -5.53
N THR A 96 4.91 17.71 -4.20
CA THR A 96 6.15 17.81 -3.44
C THR A 96 6.87 16.46 -3.39
N VAL A 97 6.14 15.38 -3.11
CA VAL A 97 6.72 14.03 -3.01
C VAL A 97 7.24 13.53 -4.36
N ALA A 98 6.57 13.85 -5.46
CA ALA A 98 7.03 13.50 -6.80
C ALA A 98 8.39 14.10 -7.14
N ASN A 99 8.71 15.27 -6.57
CA ASN A 99 9.94 15.99 -6.84
C ASN A 99 11.09 15.65 -5.89
N ASP A 100 10.81 15.32 -4.62
CA ASP A 100 11.81 15.30 -3.55
C ASP A 100 12.00 13.94 -2.86
N CYS A 101 11.19 12.92 -3.15
CA CYS A 101 11.23 11.67 -2.41
C CYS A 101 11.83 10.53 -3.25
N PRO A 102 12.97 9.96 -2.84
CA PRO A 102 13.48 8.75 -3.49
C PRO A 102 12.50 7.59 -3.25
N ALA A 103 12.43 6.68 -4.21
CA ALA A 103 11.62 5.46 -4.06
C ALA A 103 11.98 4.73 -2.76
N SER A 104 10.98 4.17 -2.09
CA SER A 104 11.20 3.37 -0.87
C SER A 104 12.23 2.27 -1.13
N PRO A 105 13.20 2.03 -0.23
CA PRO A 105 14.20 0.99 -0.44
C PRO A 105 13.56 -0.40 -0.47
N LEU A 106 14.15 -1.30 -1.24
CA LEU A 106 13.78 -2.71 -1.17
C LEU A 106 14.05 -3.26 0.24
N LEU A 107 13.19 -4.17 0.67
CA LEU A 107 13.44 -4.96 1.86
C LEU A 107 14.70 -5.82 1.68
N PRO A 108 15.42 -6.13 2.77
CA PRO A 108 16.56 -7.02 2.71
C PRO A 108 16.22 -8.31 1.96
N HIS A 109 17.12 -8.79 1.13
CA HIS A 109 17.03 -10.04 0.37
C HIS A 109 15.90 -10.12 -0.68
N ALA A 110 14.98 -9.15 -0.79
CA ALA A 110 13.88 -9.18 -1.75
C ALA A 110 14.38 -9.34 -3.21
N GLY A 111 15.41 -8.59 -3.61
CA GLY A 111 15.99 -8.72 -4.95
C GLY A 111 16.50 -10.13 -5.25
N ARG A 112 17.19 -10.77 -4.29
CA ARG A 112 17.68 -12.15 -4.43
C ARG A 112 16.54 -13.17 -4.48
N ALA A 113 15.49 -12.96 -3.69
CA ALA A 113 14.31 -13.81 -3.74
C ALA A 113 13.63 -13.74 -5.11
N LEU A 114 13.45 -12.54 -5.68
CA LEU A 114 12.90 -12.37 -7.03
C LEU A 114 13.77 -13.09 -8.09
N GLU A 115 15.10 -13.06 -7.94
CA GLU A 115 16.01 -13.82 -8.83
C GLU A 115 15.80 -15.33 -8.73
N ARG A 116 15.66 -15.88 -7.51
CA ARG A 116 15.37 -17.31 -7.31
C ARG A 116 14.04 -17.71 -7.95
N LEU A 117 12.98 -16.90 -7.73
CA LEU A 117 11.67 -17.15 -8.33
C LEU A 117 11.73 -17.16 -9.87
N GLN A 118 12.46 -16.22 -10.44
CA GLN A 118 12.63 -16.14 -11.90
C GLN A 118 13.43 -17.32 -12.47
N LYS A 119 14.50 -17.74 -11.79
CA LYS A 119 15.27 -18.97 -12.15
C LYS A 119 14.43 -20.23 -12.05
N GLY A 120 13.44 -20.26 -11.16
CA GLY A 120 12.42 -21.30 -11.07
C GLY A 120 11.33 -21.22 -12.15
N ALA A 121 11.50 -20.37 -13.19
CA ALA A 121 10.55 -20.13 -14.27
C ALA A 121 9.15 -19.69 -13.82
N LEU A 122 9.04 -19.07 -12.64
CA LEU A 122 7.78 -18.54 -12.15
C LEU A 122 7.46 -17.19 -12.80
N LYS A 123 6.20 -17.00 -13.19
CA LYS A 123 5.69 -15.69 -13.62
C LYS A 123 5.44 -14.82 -12.39
N LEU A 124 6.02 -13.64 -12.39
CA LEU A 124 5.85 -12.68 -11.30
C LEU A 124 4.90 -11.56 -11.73
N ALA A 125 4.02 -11.16 -10.82
CA ALA A 125 3.14 -10.02 -11.01
C ALA A 125 2.99 -9.22 -9.70
N VAL A 126 2.63 -7.94 -9.83
CA VAL A 126 2.33 -7.06 -8.70
C VAL A 126 0.84 -6.81 -8.63
N ILE A 127 0.27 -6.85 -7.41
CA ILE A 127 -1.08 -6.33 -7.13
C ILE A 127 -0.97 -5.34 -5.97
N SER A 128 -1.35 -4.08 -6.20
CA SER A 128 -1.13 -2.98 -5.24
C SER A 128 -2.28 -1.97 -5.25
N ASN A 129 -2.47 -1.28 -4.12
CA ASN A 129 -3.34 -0.10 -4.01
C ASN A 129 -2.64 1.21 -4.42
N ASP A 130 -1.42 1.12 -4.91
CA ASP A 130 -0.72 2.23 -5.54
C ASP A 130 -1.18 2.44 -7.00
N THR A 131 -0.92 3.62 -7.55
CA THR A 131 -1.17 3.92 -8.97
C THR A 131 -0.26 3.09 -9.87
N ARG A 132 -0.66 2.91 -11.12
CA ARG A 132 0.18 2.22 -12.11
C ARG A 132 1.53 2.92 -12.27
N SER A 133 1.55 4.24 -12.35
CA SER A 133 2.77 5.03 -12.45
C SER A 133 3.68 4.88 -11.24
N GLY A 134 3.12 4.78 -10.02
CA GLY A 134 3.88 4.52 -8.79
C GLY A 134 4.53 3.14 -8.80
N ILE A 135 3.78 2.10 -9.18
CA ILE A 135 4.31 0.73 -9.31
C ILE A 135 5.44 0.69 -10.36
N GLU A 136 5.22 1.24 -11.54
CA GLU A 136 6.21 1.23 -12.64
C GLU A 136 7.45 2.04 -12.28
N GLY A 137 7.27 3.19 -11.62
CA GLY A 137 8.37 4.02 -11.11
C GLY A 137 9.24 3.27 -10.10
N PHE A 138 8.61 2.58 -9.13
CA PHE A 138 9.31 1.75 -8.15
C PHE A 138 10.08 0.60 -8.83
N ILE A 139 9.43 -0.13 -9.71
CA ILE A 139 10.03 -1.25 -10.45
C ILE A 139 11.24 -0.79 -11.27
N LYS A 140 11.08 0.32 -11.98
CA LYS A 140 12.16 0.92 -12.79
C LYS A 140 13.33 1.40 -11.94
N HIS A 141 13.04 2.11 -10.83
CA HIS A 141 14.06 2.62 -9.92
C HIS A 141 14.97 1.50 -9.38
N HIS A 142 14.38 0.35 -9.09
CA HIS A 142 15.12 -0.80 -8.55
C HIS A 142 15.64 -1.78 -9.61
N GLY A 143 15.55 -1.44 -10.90
CA GLY A 143 16.03 -2.32 -11.99
C GLY A 143 15.29 -3.64 -12.09
N LEU A 144 13.99 -3.66 -11.77
CA LEU A 144 13.16 -4.85 -11.73
C LEU A 144 12.19 -4.98 -12.92
N SER A 145 12.33 -4.13 -13.95
CA SER A 145 11.39 -4.03 -15.08
C SER A 145 11.20 -5.35 -15.81
N ASP A 146 12.27 -6.13 -15.98
CA ASP A 146 12.24 -7.40 -16.70
C ASP A 146 11.78 -8.59 -15.82
N ARG A 147 11.46 -8.34 -14.55
CA ARG A 147 11.08 -9.39 -13.61
C ARG A 147 9.58 -9.62 -13.52
N PHE A 148 8.79 -8.58 -13.76
CA PHE A 148 7.34 -8.64 -13.61
C PHE A 148 6.64 -8.68 -14.97
N SER A 149 5.82 -9.72 -15.18
CA SER A 149 5.06 -9.92 -16.40
C SER A 149 3.81 -9.04 -16.48
N ASN A 150 3.27 -8.62 -15.32
CA ASN A 150 2.04 -7.82 -15.24
C ASN A 150 1.91 -7.11 -13.90
N CYS A 151 1.03 -6.10 -13.85
CA CYS A 151 0.62 -5.48 -12.60
C CYS A 151 -0.88 -5.17 -12.60
N TRP A 152 -1.46 -5.16 -11.39
CA TRP A 152 -2.81 -4.68 -11.07
C TRP A 152 -2.67 -3.56 -10.05
N SER A 153 -3.12 -2.38 -10.41
CA SER A 153 -2.95 -1.13 -9.67
C SER A 153 -4.28 -0.61 -9.12
N ALA A 154 -4.25 0.50 -8.39
CA ALA A 154 -5.45 1.24 -7.99
C ALA A 154 -6.24 1.82 -9.19
N ASP A 155 -5.62 1.93 -10.37
CA ASP A 155 -6.25 2.42 -11.59
C ASP A 155 -7.05 1.33 -12.32
N ASP A 156 -6.82 0.05 -11.98
CA ASP A 156 -7.56 -1.08 -12.54
C ASP A 156 -8.89 -1.32 -11.80
N GLN A 157 -9.86 -1.93 -12.48
CA GLN A 157 -11.15 -2.29 -11.91
C GLN A 157 -11.42 -3.81 -12.05
N PRO A 158 -11.98 -4.45 -11.02
CA PRO A 158 -12.25 -3.90 -9.69
C PRO A 158 -10.97 -3.69 -8.87
N ARG A 159 -11.00 -2.74 -7.94
CA ARG A 159 -9.88 -2.48 -7.02
C ARG A 159 -9.77 -3.57 -5.94
N LYS A 160 -8.57 -3.73 -5.39
CA LYS A 160 -8.40 -4.43 -4.11
C LYS A 160 -9.31 -3.78 -3.03
N PRO A 161 -9.87 -4.54 -2.10
CA PRO A 161 -9.69 -5.99 -1.86
C PRO A 161 -10.71 -6.88 -2.58
N ASN A 162 -11.27 -6.48 -3.73
CA ASN A 162 -12.21 -7.33 -4.45
C ASN A 162 -11.48 -8.55 -5.05
N PRO A 163 -11.91 -9.80 -4.77
CA PRO A 163 -11.25 -11.01 -5.27
C PRO A 163 -11.26 -11.11 -6.81
N ALA A 164 -12.17 -10.44 -7.49
CA ALA A 164 -12.17 -10.39 -8.95
C ALA A 164 -10.92 -9.70 -9.54
N ALA A 165 -10.24 -8.83 -8.77
CA ALA A 165 -8.95 -8.26 -9.17
C ALA A 165 -7.87 -9.35 -9.33
N VAL A 166 -7.84 -10.31 -8.40
CA VAL A 166 -6.94 -11.48 -8.46
C VAL A 166 -7.28 -12.35 -9.66
N HIS A 167 -8.57 -12.68 -9.87
CA HIS A 167 -9.00 -13.48 -11.01
C HIS A 167 -8.59 -12.87 -12.35
N GLN A 168 -8.78 -11.55 -12.51
CA GLN A 168 -8.42 -10.87 -13.74
C GLN A 168 -6.90 -10.80 -13.94
N LEU A 169 -6.12 -10.62 -12.88
CA LEU A 169 -4.66 -10.67 -12.96
C LEU A 169 -4.18 -12.08 -13.34
N CYS A 170 -4.75 -13.13 -12.74
CA CYS A 170 -4.45 -14.51 -13.12
C CYS A 170 -4.79 -14.79 -14.60
N GLN A 171 -5.92 -14.29 -15.11
CA GLN A 171 -6.28 -14.40 -16.54
C GLN A 171 -5.25 -13.72 -17.44
N ARG A 172 -4.77 -12.51 -17.09
CA ARG A 172 -3.70 -11.83 -17.85
C ARG A 172 -2.40 -12.63 -17.90
N LEU A 173 -2.14 -13.45 -16.87
CA LEU A 173 -0.97 -14.34 -16.80
C LEU A 173 -1.20 -15.69 -17.48
N ASN A 174 -2.42 -16.00 -17.94
CA ASN A 174 -2.86 -17.32 -18.40
C ASN A 174 -2.62 -18.41 -17.33
N LEU A 175 -3.05 -18.12 -16.09
CA LEU A 175 -2.98 -19.02 -14.95
C LEU A 175 -4.33 -19.09 -14.24
N THR A 176 -4.55 -20.17 -13.51
CA THR A 176 -5.67 -20.27 -12.55
C THR A 176 -5.20 -19.90 -11.14
N PRO A 177 -6.07 -19.35 -10.27
CA PRO A 177 -5.69 -18.95 -8.93
C PRO A 177 -5.04 -20.08 -8.11
N GLU A 178 -5.53 -21.31 -8.24
CA GLU A 178 -5.02 -22.49 -7.51
C GLU A 178 -3.55 -22.79 -7.82
N ARG A 179 -3.05 -22.33 -8.97
CA ARG A 179 -1.65 -22.47 -9.40
C ARG A 179 -0.79 -21.28 -9.03
N CYS A 180 -1.34 -20.33 -8.30
CA CYS A 180 -0.65 -19.10 -7.91
C CYS A 180 -0.37 -19.08 -6.41
N ALA A 181 0.68 -18.37 -6.04
CA ALA A 181 0.92 -17.96 -4.67
C ALA A 181 0.77 -16.43 -4.56
N LEU A 182 0.24 -15.94 -3.44
CA LEU A 182 0.22 -14.51 -3.12
C LEU A 182 1.00 -14.27 -1.82
N ILE A 183 1.91 -13.30 -1.87
CA ILE A 183 2.68 -12.87 -0.69
C ILE A 183 2.25 -11.44 -0.35
N GLY A 184 1.75 -11.23 0.86
CA GLY A 184 1.26 -9.93 1.32
C GLY A 184 1.55 -9.67 2.80
N ASP A 185 1.59 -8.40 3.17
CA ASP A 185 1.79 -7.91 4.54
C ASP A 185 0.53 -7.22 5.12
N ALA A 186 -0.58 -7.25 4.37
CA ALA A 186 -1.88 -6.76 4.79
C ALA A 186 -2.91 -7.91 4.84
N GLU A 187 -3.64 -8.04 5.94
CA GLU A 187 -4.67 -9.07 6.11
C GLU A 187 -5.77 -8.97 5.02
N THR A 188 -6.11 -7.76 4.60
CA THR A 188 -7.07 -7.53 3.51
C THR A 188 -6.65 -8.19 2.20
N ASP A 189 -5.35 -8.22 1.90
CA ASP A 189 -4.80 -8.84 0.69
C ASP A 189 -4.82 -10.37 0.79
N LEU A 190 -4.50 -10.91 1.96
CA LEU A 190 -4.49 -12.35 2.20
C LEU A 190 -5.92 -12.91 2.21
N SER A 191 -6.85 -12.21 2.85
CA SER A 191 -8.28 -12.57 2.83
C SER A 191 -8.85 -12.52 1.40
N MET A 192 -8.49 -11.48 0.61
CA MET A 192 -8.83 -11.39 -0.81
C MET A 192 -8.29 -12.59 -1.59
N ALA A 193 -7.02 -12.96 -1.38
CA ALA A 193 -6.37 -14.09 -2.03
C ALA A 193 -7.07 -15.41 -1.71
N ARG A 194 -7.42 -15.65 -0.44
CA ARG A 194 -8.21 -16.81 0.00
C ARG A 194 -9.55 -16.87 -0.71
N THR A 195 -10.27 -15.75 -0.71
CA THR A 195 -11.59 -15.67 -1.36
C THR A 195 -11.51 -15.90 -2.88
N ALA A 196 -10.40 -15.50 -3.50
CA ALA A 196 -10.13 -15.74 -4.92
C ALA A 196 -9.65 -17.17 -5.23
N GLY A 197 -9.42 -18.03 -4.24
CA GLY A 197 -8.96 -19.40 -4.43
C GLY A 197 -7.48 -19.52 -4.76
N ILE A 198 -6.63 -18.58 -4.33
CA ILE A 198 -5.17 -18.68 -4.47
C ILE A 198 -4.67 -19.93 -3.74
N GLY A 199 -3.86 -20.75 -4.44
CA GLY A 199 -3.38 -22.04 -3.95
C GLY A 199 -2.39 -21.99 -2.81
N CYS A 200 -1.68 -20.86 -2.62
CA CYS A 200 -0.77 -20.65 -1.48
C CYS A 200 -0.79 -19.19 -1.05
N VAL A 201 -1.20 -18.92 0.20
CA VAL A 201 -1.29 -17.56 0.75
C VAL A 201 -0.24 -17.36 1.83
N ILE A 202 0.71 -16.49 1.57
CA ILE A 202 1.90 -16.27 2.39
C ILE A 202 1.83 -14.88 3.01
N GLY A 203 1.88 -14.82 4.34
CA GLY A 203 1.98 -13.57 5.10
C GLY A 203 3.43 -13.14 5.27
N TYR A 204 3.74 -11.87 4.97
CA TYR A 204 5.05 -11.30 5.20
C TYR A 204 5.03 -10.39 6.43
N LEU A 205 5.82 -10.70 7.45
CA LEU A 205 5.85 -9.99 8.73
C LEU A 205 6.97 -8.95 8.81
N GLY A 206 7.98 -9.06 7.97
CA GLY A 206 9.09 -8.11 7.94
C GLY A 206 8.70 -6.75 7.36
N GLY A 207 9.46 -5.70 7.72
CA GLY A 207 9.27 -4.37 7.15
C GLY A 207 8.37 -3.42 7.96
N TRP A 208 7.68 -3.91 8.98
CA TRP A 208 6.88 -3.15 9.92
C TRP A 208 7.50 -3.14 11.31
N ALA A 209 7.51 -1.99 12.00
CA ALA A 209 7.94 -1.90 13.40
C ALA A 209 6.98 -2.70 14.31
N LYS A 210 5.68 -2.61 14.05
CA LYS A 210 4.64 -3.41 14.70
C LYS A 210 4.21 -4.51 13.73
N GLN A 211 4.44 -5.76 14.11
CA GLN A 211 4.09 -6.89 13.25
C GLN A 211 2.59 -6.91 12.93
N PRO A 212 2.21 -7.08 11.65
CA PRO A 212 0.82 -7.25 11.25
C PRO A 212 0.25 -8.58 11.77
N LYS A 213 -1.05 -8.59 12.07
CA LYS A 213 -1.79 -9.83 12.34
C LYS A 213 -2.36 -10.35 11.03
N LEU A 214 -1.94 -11.54 10.62
CA LEU A 214 -2.26 -12.13 9.32
C LEU A 214 -2.92 -13.52 9.44
N PRO A 215 -4.13 -13.61 10.03
CA PRO A 215 -4.81 -14.88 10.25
C PRO A 215 -5.18 -15.63 8.96
N SER A 216 -5.28 -14.95 7.81
CA SER A 216 -5.53 -15.59 6.51
C SER A 216 -4.28 -16.21 5.88
N ALA A 217 -3.09 -16.02 6.44
CA ALA A 217 -1.88 -16.65 5.93
C ALA A 217 -1.84 -18.15 6.22
N GLU A 218 -1.36 -18.94 5.27
CA GLU A 218 -1.01 -20.36 5.46
C GLU A 218 0.41 -20.51 5.99
N HIS A 219 1.29 -19.64 5.49
CA HIS A 219 2.70 -19.57 5.87
C HIS A 219 3.06 -18.14 6.21
N LEU A 220 4.00 -17.98 7.14
CA LEU A 220 4.52 -16.68 7.55
C LEU A 220 6.00 -16.59 7.21
N LEU A 221 6.43 -15.47 6.65
CA LEU A 221 7.82 -15.14 6.36
C LEU A 221 8.23 -13.90 7.16
N MET A 222 9.38 -13.96 7.81
CA MET A 222 10.01 -12.80 8.44
C MET A 222 11.02 -12.12 7.51
N ASP A 223 11.65 -12.92 6.63
CA ASP A 223 12.68 -12.46 5.70
C ASP A 223 12.52 -13.13 4.34
N TRP A 224 12.83 -12.41 3.27
CA TRP A 224 12.77 -12.92 1.90
C TRP A 224 13.75 -14.08 1.64
N ASN A 225 14.78 -14.29 2.49
CA ASN A 225 15.67 -15.45 2.38
C ASN A 225 14.98 -16.77 2.73
N GLU A 226 13.91 -16.74 3.53
CA GLU A 226 13.14 -17.94 3.90
C GLU A 226 12.33 -18.51 2.73
N LEU A 227 12.11 -17.68 1.67
CA LEU A 227 11.38 -18.13 0.50
C LEU A 227 12.25 -18.99 -0.40
N GLU A 228 11.94 -20.26 -0.48
CA GLU A 228 12.60 -21.23 -1.35
C GLU A 228 11.69 -21.67 -2.49
N VAL A 229 12.28 -22.01 -3.64
CA VAL A 229 11.60 -22.60 -4.78
C VAL A 229 12.04 -24.04 -4.87
N SER A 230 11.16 -24.97 -4.54
CA SER A 230 11.41 -26.39 -4.78
C SER A 230 11.03 -26.72 -6.22
N PRO A 231 11.87 -27.49 -6.94
CA PRO A 231 11.43 -28.04 -8.23
C PRO A 231 10.16 -28.87 -8.01
N THR A 232 9.15 -28.64 -8.82
CA THR A 232 7.98 -29.54 -8.81
C THR A 232 8.46 -30.94 -9.18
N PRO A 233 8.12 -31.98 -8.44
CA PRO A 233 8.48 -33.35 -8.77
C PRO A 233 7.90 -33.78 -10.12
#